data_fb0c873ae233f5b097007f46c13ce9db
#
_entry.id   fb0c873ae233f5b097007f46c13ce9db
#
_cell.length_a   1.000
_cell.length_b   1.000
_cell.length_c   1.000
_cell.angle_alpha   90.00
_cell.angle_beta   90.00
_cell.angle_gamma   90.00
#
_symmetry.space_group_name_H-M   'P 1'
#
loop_
_entity.id
_entity.type
_entity.pdbx_description
1 polymer ?
#
loop_
_entity_poly.entity_id
_entity_poly.type
_entity_poly.pdbx_seq_one_letter_code
_entity_poly.pdbx_strand_id
1 'polypeptide(L)'
;PIKSSAASVVYKRQVLGYLKSNFGGDSVIRISLESAQLTGEAYDAVTLDTAIFRLVKAVYDRRDAAGLDSLQLRTLGKVYRSYIRGGALCTPGQKERLKELNREISLKRIRHGQNITQATQEFVLYVQDSSLLDGLAGTTRQRFARNAARQGHQGVWAVGFTNGDYASVMASATNRDLRRRLYEAYTSRCMDGKYDNRQLSVDIVNLRLERARMLGYENYAAYTLETNMAGTPEKVRELPVSYTHLRAHETDQYL
;
A
#
# COMPACT_ATOMS: atom_id res chain seq x y z
N PRO A 1 22.44 17.14 -22.42
CA PRO A 1 21.74 17.42 -21.15
C PRO A 1 20.53 16.52 -20.84
N ILE A 2 20.06 15.72 -21.80
CA ILE A 2 18.86 14.84 -21.61
C ILE A 2 19.15 13.61 -20.73
N LYS A 3 20.40 13.24 -20.50
CA LYS A 3 20.78 12.06 -19.72
C LYS A 3 20.52 12.15 -18.20
N SER A 4 20.26 13.34 -17.70
CA SER A 4 20.06 13.58 -16.25
C SER A 4 18.58 13.48 -15.80
N SER A 5 17.60 13.58 -16.71
CA SER A 5 16.20 13.78 -16.31
C SER A 5 15.51 12.53 -15.73
N ALA A 6 15.65 11.36 -16.34
CA ALA A 6 14.96 10.16 -15.88
C ALA A 6 15.52 9.64 -14.54
N ALA A 7 16.83 9.54 -14.42
CA ALA A 7 17.49 9.15 -13.15
C ALA A 7 17.21 10.16 -12.03
N SER A 8 17.21 11.47 -12.36
CA SER A 8 16.89 12.53 -11.41
C SER A 8 15.44 12.46 -10.93
N VAL A 9 14.48 12.15 -11.81
CA VAL A 9 13.06 12.00 -11.44
C VAL A 9 12.85 10.78 -10.54
N VAL A 10 13.47 9.64 -10.88
CA VAL A 10 13.41 8.42 -10.05
C VAL A 10 13.99 8.68 -8.66
N TYR A 11 15.17 9.32 -8.59
CA TYR A 11 15.79 9.64 -7.31
C TYR A 11 14.95 10.61 -6.47
N LYS A 12 14.44 11.70 -7.05
CA LYS A 12 13.58 12.64 -6.35
C LYS A 12 12.30 11.99 -5.81
N ARG A 13 11.72 11.07 -6.59
CA ARG A 13 10.55 10.29 -6.15
C ARG A 13 10.86 9.36 -4.99
N GLN A 14 12.04 8.71 -4.98
CA GLN A 14 12.48 7.88 -3.86
C GLN A 14 12.68 8.70 -2.59
N VAL A 15 13.37 9.86 -2.69
CA VAL A 15 13.56 10.78 -1.56
C VAL A 15 12.22 11.27 -1.02
N LEU A 16 11.29 11.69 -1.89
CA LEU A 16 9.96 12.12 -1.48
C LEU A 16 9.17 10.99 -0.80
N GLY A 17 9.28 9.76 -1.32
CA GLY A 17 8.69 8.58 -0.71
C GLY A 17 9.22 8.32 0.70
N TYR A 18 10.53 8.43 0.88
CA TYR A 18 11.19 8.29 2.18
C TYR A 18 10.74 9.38 3.18
N LEU A 19 10.74 10.64 2.75
CA LEU A 19 10.28 11.77 3.57
C LEU A 19 8.82 11.59 4.00
N LYS A 20 7.95 11.18 3.09
CA LYS A 20 6.54 10.91 3.39
C LYS A 20 6.37 9.80 4.42
N SER A 21 7.14 8.73 4.32
CA SER A 21 7.01 7.57 5.21
C SER A 21 7.53 7.84 6.62
N ASN A 22 8.52 8.72 6.76
CA ASN A 22 9.22 8.93 8.03
C ASN A 22 8.89 10.25 8.73
N PHE A 23 8.53 11.29 8.01
CA PHE A 23 8.35 12.63 8.58
C PHE A 23 6.91 13.16 8.50
N GLY A 24 6.08 12.69 7.57
CA GLY A 24 4.63 12.84 7.52
C GLY A 24 4.00 14.22 7.73
N GLY A 25 4.78 15.31 7.69
CA GLY A 25 4.27 16.67 7.90
C GLY A 25 3.39 17.17 6.75
N ASP A 26 2.51 18.13 7.00
CA ASP A 26 1.52 18.64 6.04
C ASP A 26 2.14 19.09 4.70
N SER A 27 3.30 19.73 4.75
CA SER A 27 4.04 20.14 3.54
C SER A 27 4.49 18.95 2.69
N VAL A 28 5.00 17.89 3.31
CA VAL A 28 5.42 16.65 2.62
C VAL A 28 4.20 15.95 2.03
N ILE A 29 3.09 15.95 2.75
CA ILE A 29 1.82 15.38 2.29
C ILE A 29 1.34 16.12 1.04
N ARG A 30 1.29 17.46 1.07
CA ARG A 30 0.88 18.28 -0.08
C ARG A 30 1.76 18.05 -1.30
N ILE A 31 3.08 18.11 -1.14
CA ILE A 31 4.04 17.86 -2.23
C ILE A 31 3.86 16.43 -2.77
N SER A 32 3.57 15.46 -1.92
CA SER A 32 3.32 14.07 -2.35
C SER A 32 2.06 13.93 -3.19
N LEU A 33 1.00 14.68 -2.89
CA LEU A 33 -0.23 14.70 -3.68
C LEU A 33 0.00 15.32 -5.06
N GLU A 34 0.63 16.49 -5.10
CA GLU A 34 0.98 17.20 -6.35
C GLU A 34 1.91 16.35 -7.23
N SER A 35 2.95 15.75 -6.64
CA SER A 35 3.88 14.86 -7.33
C SER A 35 3.20 13.58 -7.84
N ALA A 36 2.24 13.02 -7.11
CA ALA A 36 1.51 11.83 -7.54
C ALA A 36 0.62 12.13 -8.73
N GLN A 37 -0.02 13.31 -8.77
CA GLN A 37 -0.82 13.74 -9.92
C GLN A 37 0.05 13.89 -11.16
N LEU A 38 1.11 14.69 -11.10
CA LEU A 38 2.03 14.92 -12.22
C LEU A 38 2.66 13.62 -12.75
N THR A 39 3.03 12.72 -11.83
CA THR A 39 3.61 11.42 -12.19
C THR A 39 2.56 10.51 -12.85
N GLY A 40 1.32 10.55 -12.38
CA GLY A 40 0.20 9.81 -12.96
C GLY A 40 -0.08 10.29 -14.38
N GLU A 41 -0.22 11.60 -14.59
CA GLU A 41 -0.43 12.21 -15.89
C GLU A 41 0.70 11.87 -16.88
N ALA A 42 1.95 11.97 -16.46
CA ALA A 42 3.12 11.60 -17.28
C ALA A 42 3.13 10.09 -17.63
N TYR A 43 2.75 9.23 -16.68
CA TYR A 43 2.64 7.80 -16.92
C TYR A 43 1.52 7.48 -17.91
N ASP A 44 0.34 8.07 -17.73
CA ASP A 44 -0.81 7.90 -18.63
C ASP A 44 -0.52 8.46 -20.04
N ALA A 45 0.21 9.58 -20.14
CA ALA A 45 0.64 10.13 -21.42
C ALA A 45 1.49 9.16 -22.25
N VAL A 46 2.32 8.35 -21.59
CA VAL A 46 3.16 7.35 -22.27
C VAL A 46 2.39 6.04 -22.52
N THR A 47 1.71 5.52 -21.49
CA THR A 47 1.08 4.18 -21.59
C THR A 47 -0.19 4.14 -22.42
N LEU A 48 -0.89 5.27 -22.56
CA LEU A 48 -2.09 5.39 -23.37
C LEU A 48 -1.81 5.98 -24.78
N ASP A 49 -0.55 6.33 -25.07
CA ASP A 49 -0.16 6.86 -26.37
C ASP A 49 -0.25 5.78 -27.46
N THR A 50 -1.09 6.05 -28.45
CA THR A 50 -1.33 5.12 -29.56
C THR A 50 -0.13 5.00 -30.50
N ALA A 51 0.65 6.09 -30.69
CA ALA A 51 1.81 6.08 -31.57
C ALA A 51 2.95 5.25 -30.95
N ILE A 52 3.23 5.46 -29.68
CA ILE A 52 4.23 4.66 -28.94
C ILE A 52 3.82 3.18 -28.93
N PHE A 53 2.55 2.89 -28.64
CA PHE A 53 2.07 1.49 -28.64
C PHE A 53 2.19 0.85 -30.03
N ARG A 54 1.94 1.56 -31.13
CA ARG A 54 2.13 1.03 -32.50
C ARG A 54 3.59 0.61 -32.74
N LEU A 55 4.56 1.41 -32.26
CA LEU A 55 5.98 1.07 -32.39
C LEU A 55 6.33 -0.19 -31.59
N VAL A 56 5.87 -0.27 -30.33
CA VAL A 56 6.08 -1.47 -29.49
C VAL A 56 5.43 -2.70 -30.12
N LYS A 57 4.20 -2.56 -30.64
CA LYS A 57 3.49 -3.64 -31.33
C LYS A 57 4.20 -4.08 -32.60
N ALA A 58 4.71 -3.18 -33.41
CA ALA A 58 5.43 -3.51 -34.62
C ALA A 58 6.71 -4.35 -34.35
N VAL A 59 7.42 -4.04 -33.27
CA VAL A 59 8.57 -4.84 -32.82
C VAL A 59 8.10 -6.19 -32.29
N TYR A 60 7.04 -6.24 -31.49
CA TYR A 60 6.49 -7.45 -30.92
C TYR A 60 5.97 -8.44 -31.99
N ASP A 61 5.30 -7.95 -33.02
CA ASP A 61 4.77 -8.76 -34.12
C ASP A 61 5.90 -9.42 -34.94
N ARG A 62 7.10 -8.81 -34.99
CA ARG A 62 8.27 -9.32 -35.71
C ARG A 62 9.27 -10.07 -34.82
N ARG A 63 8.95 -10.34 -33.55
CA ARG A 63 9.87 -10.86 -32.53
C ARG A 63 10.55 -12.16 -32.93
N ASP A 64 9.84 -13.03 -33.65
CA ASP A 64 10.35 -14.35 -34.04
C ASP A 64 11.38 -14.26 -35.18
N ALA A 65 11.34 -13.19 -35.99
CA ALA A 65 12.27 -12.93 -37.08
C ALA A 65 13.37 -11.91 -36.72
N ALA A 66 13.32 -11.32 -35.51
CA ALA A 66 14.21 -10.23 -35.12
C ALA A 66 15.56 -10.68 -34.52
N GLY A 67 15.83 -11.98 -34.45
CA GLY A 67 17.07 -12.52 -33.88
C GLY A 67 17.31 -12.17 -32.40
N LEU A 68 16.25 -11.94 -31.64
CA LEU A 68 16.30 -11.56 -30.23
C LEU A 68 16.68 -12.74 -29.36
N ASP A 69 17.51 -12.52 -28.34
CA ASP A 69 17.81 -13.49 -27.33
C ASP A 69 16.63 -13.69 -26.34
N SER A 70 16.71 -14.69 -25.49
CA SER A 70 15.65 -15.06 -24.53
C SER A 70 15.31 -13.93 -23.56
N LEU A 71 16.29 -13.12 -23.13
CA LEU A 71 16.10 -11.99 -22.22
C LEU A 71 15.41 -10.83 -22.94
N GLN A 72 15.81 -10.56 -24.16
CA GLN A 72 15.21 -9.51 -25.01
C GLN A 72 13.75 -9.89 -25.35
N LEU A 73 13.46 -11.14 -25.71
CA LEU A 73 12.11 -11.64 -25.95
C LEU A 73 11.23 -11.50 -24.70
N ARG A 74 11.75 -11.90 -23.56
CA ARG A 74 11.04 -11.76 -22.28
C ARG A 74 10.75 -10.29 -21.94
N THR A 75 11.73 -9.41 -22.17
CA THR A 75 11.60 -7.97 -21.91
C THR A 75 10.54 -7.36 -22.82
N LEU A 76 10.61 -7.66 -24.13
CA LEU A 76 9.64 -7.20 -25.12
C LEU A 76 8.22 -7.67 -24.76
N GLY A 77 8.06 -8.94 -24.39
CA GLY A 77 6.78 -9.50 -23.95
C GLY A 77 6.21 -8.78 -22.71
N LYS A 78 7.06 -8.45 -21.74
CA LYS A 78 6.64 -7.68 -20.56
C LYS A 78 6.23 -6.26 -20.93
N VAL A 79 7.01 -5.58 -21.77
CA VAL A 79 6.69 -4.22 -22.23
C VAL A 79 5.37 -4.22 -23.00
N TYR A 80 5.21 -5.07 -23.98
CA TYR A 80 3.97 -5.19 -24.78
C TYR A 80 2.75 -5.45 -23.88
N ARG A 81 2.85 -6.41 -22.96
CA ARG A 81 1.78 -6.70 -21.99
C ARG A 81 1.48 -5.52 -21.09
N SER A 82 2.48 -4.76 -20.65
CA SER A 82 2.26 -3.58 -19.80
C SER A 82 1.42 -2.50 -20.51
N TYR A 83 1.62 -2.30 -21.81
CA TYR A 83 0.78 -1.38 -22.60
C TYR A 83 -0.65 -1.87 -22.72
N ILE A 84 -0.87 -3.15 -23.04
CA ILE A 84 -2.22 -3.72 -23.12
C ILE A 84 -2.94 -3.58 -21.79
N ARG A 85 -2.29 -3.97 -20.70
CA ARG A 85 -2.83 -3.87 -19.32
C ARG A 85 -3.00 -2.42 -18.87
N GLY A 86 -2.26 -1.49 -19.45
CA GLY A 86 -2.42 -0.04 -19.26
C GLY A 86 -3.62 0.56 -19.96
N GLY A 87 -4.19 -0.15 -20.97
CA GLY A 87 -5.34 0.32 -21.75
C GLY A 87 -4.99 0.81 -23.16
N ALA A 88 -3.84 0.39 -23.72
CA ALA A 88 -3.43 0.80 -25.07
C ALA A 88 -4.45 0.43 -26.16
N LEU A 89 -5.19 -0.68 -25.96
CA LEU A 89 -6.23 -1.16 -26.88
C LEU A 89 -7.60 -0.49 -26.67
N CYS A 90 -7.77 0.31 -25.65
CA CYS A 90 -9.02 1.00 -25.36
C CYS A 90 -9.33 2.07 -26.42
N THR A 91 -10.62 2.31 -26.64
CA THR A 91 -11.11 3.42 -27.48
C THR A 91 -10.72 4.78 -26.87
N PRO A 92 -10.72 5.88 -27.64
CA PRO A 92 -10.41 7.21 -27.10
C PRO A 92 -11.27 7.58 -25.87
N GLY A 93 -12.57 7.34 -25.89
CA GLY A 93 -13.46 7.61 -24.76
C GLY A 93 -13.14 6.75 -23.52
N GLN A 94 -12.80 5.47 -23.72
CA GLN A 94 -12.35 4.60 -22.64
C GLN A 94 -11.01 5.05 -22.06
N LYS A 95 -10.09 5.56 -22.87
CA LYS A 95 -8.80 6.09 -22.40
C LYS A 95 -8.98 7.31 -21.50
N GLU A 96 -9.89 8.22 -21.83
CA GLU A 96 -10.20 9.37 -20.98
C GLU A 96 -10.80 8.89 -19.63
N ARG A 97 -11.74 7.95 -19.67
CA ARG A 97 -12.29 7.38 -18.42
C ARG A 97 -11.23 6.64 -17.60
N LEU A 98 -10.27 5.95 -18.23
CA LEU A 98 -9.14 5.32 -17.52
C LEU A 98 -8.24 6.33 -16.81
N LYS A 99 -7.96 7.47 -17.44
CA LYS A 99 -7.20 8.56 -16.80
C LYS A 99 -7.92 9.08 -15.55
N GLU A 100 -9.23 9.32 -15.64
CA GLU A 100 -10.04 9.73 -14.49
C GLU A 100 -9.99 8.69 -13.37
N LEU A 101 -10.22 7.41 -13.69
CA LEU A 101 -10.16 6.32 -12.72
C LEU A 101 -8.79 6.20 -12.06
N ASN A 102 -7.70 6.29 -12.84
CA ASN A 102 -6.34 6.25 -12.31
C ASN A 102 -6.09 7.41 -11.34
N ARG A 103 -6.54 8.62 -11.69
CA ARG A 103 -6.43 9.81 -10.83
C ARG A 103 -7.23 9.64 -9.54
N GLU A 104 -8.51 9.25 -9.64
CA GLU A 104 -9.38 9.07 -8.47
C GLU A 104 -8.84 8.00 -7.52
N ILE A 105 -8.45 6.83 -8.05
CA ILE A 105 -7.86 5.75 -7.26
C ILE A 105 -6.59 6.25 -6.56
N SER A 106 -5.73 6.99 -7.25
CA SER A 106 -4.49 7.51 -6.68
C SER A 106 -4.75 8.47 -5.53
N LEU A 107 -5.63 9.45 -5.72
CA LEU A 107 -5.97 10.44 -4.69
C LEU A 107 -6.63 9.79 -3.46
N LYS A 108 -7.60 8.89 -3.67
CA LYS A 108 -8.26 8.18 -2.57
C LYS A 108 -7.30 7.28 -1.79
N ARG A 109 -6.37 6.58 -2.47
CA ARG A 109 -5.33 5.78 -1.82
C ARG A 109 -4.39 6.62 -0.96
N ILE A 110 -3.98 7.78 -1.47
CA ILE A 110 -3.12 8.70 -0.71
C ILE A 110 -3.88 9.18 0.54
N ARG A 111 -5.13 9.61 0.39
CA ARG A 111 -5.97 10.05 1.51
C ARG A 111 -6.16 8.95 2.55
N HIS A 112 -6.46 7.74 2.10
CA HIS A 112 -6.59 6.57 2.98
C HIS A 112 -5.32 6.32 3.81
N GLY A 113 -4.14 6.36 3.16
CA GLY A 113 -2.87 6.18 3.86
C GLY A 113 -2.54 7.34 4.83
N GLN A 114 -2.89 8.57 4.47
CA GLN A 114 -2.75 9.74 5.35
C GLN A 114 -3.60 9.61 6.61
N ASN A 115 -4.86 9.24 6.48
CA ASN A 115 -5.75 9.03 7.61
C ASN A 115 -5.17 8.01 8.59
N ILE A 116 -4.63 6.87 8.08
CA ILE A 116 -3.97 5.88 8.93
C ILE A 116 -2.75 6.46 9.65
N THR A 117 -1.92 7.21 8.94
CA THR A 117 -0.71 7.81 9.52
C THR A 117 -1.08 8.80 10.62
N GLN A 118 -2.01 9.70 10.36
CA GLN A 118 -2.45 10.70 11.33
C GLN A 118 -3.14 10.07 12.53
N ALA A 119 -4.08 9.14 12.31
CA ALA A 119 -4.72 8.40 13.40
C ALA A 119 -3.70 7.63 14.26
N THR A 120 -2.63 7.10 13.64
CA THR A 120 -1.54 6.42 14.35
C THR A 120 -0.72 7.38 15.21
N GLN A 121 -0.45 8.57 14.69
CA GLN A 121 0.36 9.59 15.39
C GLN A 121 -0.41 10.30 16.51
N GLU A 122 -1.70 10.56 16.30
CA GLU A 122 -2.55 11.26 17.27
C GLU A 122 -3.03 10.38 18.44
N PHE A 123 -3.01 9.05 18.26
CA PHE A 123 -3.46 8.15 19.32
C PHE A 123 -2.49 8.11 20.49
N VAL A 124 -3.01 8.36 21.67
CA VAL A 124 -2.29 8.21 22.95
C VAL A 124 -3.22 7.64 24.01
N LEU A 125 -2.80 6.56 24.64
CA LEU A 125 -3.42 6.00 25.83
C LEU A 125 -2.59 6.38 27.06
N TYR A 126 -3.14 7.20 27.93
CA TYR A 126 -2.50 7.54 29.21
C TYR A 126 -2.81 6.48 30.26
N VAL A 127 -1.76 5.94 30.85
CA VAL A 127 -1.80 4.95 31.94
C VAL A 127 -1.35 5.64 33.21
N GLN A 128 -2.19 5.63 34.24
CA GLN A 128 -1.90 6.28 35.53
C GLN A 128 -1.32 5.29 36.57
N ASP A 129 -1.71 4.02 36.49
CA ASP A 129 -1.27 2.97 37.39
C ASP A 129 -0.11 2.18 36.78
N SER A 130 1.05 2.21 37.45
CA SER A 130 2.25 1.50 37.01
C SER A 130 2.10 -0.02 36.98
N SER A 131 1.19 -0.60 37.76
CA SER A 131 0.93 -2.04 37.81
C SER A 131 0.37 -2.56 36.48
N LEU A 132 -0.34 -1.71 35.73
CA LEU A 132 -0.83 -2.06 34.39
C LEU A 132 0.29 -2.29 33.38
N LEU A 133 1.49 -1.78 33.68
CA LEU A 133 2.69 -1.91 32.83
C LEU A 133 3.58 -3.08 33.21
N ASP A 134 3.13 -3.96 34.12
CA ASP A 134 3.89 -5.12 34.52
C ASP A 134 4.16 -6.06 33.35
N GLY A 135 5.35 -6.68 33.36
CA GLY A 135 5.88 -7.46 32.24
C GLY A 135 6.67 -6.66 31.21
N LEU A 136 6.50 -5.32 31.15
CA LEU A 136 7.27 -4.49 30.24
C LEU A 136 8.68 -4.21 30.76
N ALA A 137 9.66 -4.21 29.86
CA ALA A 137 11.03 -3.83 30.17
C ALA A 137 11.10 -2.40 30.73
N GLY A 138 12.05 -2.16 31.68
CA GLY A 138 12.23 -0.86 32.31
C GLY A 138 12.50 0.27 31.30
N THR A 139 13.25 -0.02 30.23
CA THR A 139 13.51 0.94 29.15
C THR A 139 12.25 1.35 28.40
N THR A 140 11.30 0.42 28.22
CA THR A 140 10.00 0.69 27.59
C THR A 140 9.13 1.57 28.50
N ARG A 141 9.06 1.25 29.81
CA ARG A 141 8.33 2.08 30.78
C ARG A 141 8.91 3.50 30.84
N GLN A 142 10.24 3.64 30.87
CA GLN A 142 10.91 4.97 30.85
C GLN A 142 10.59 5.73 29.56
N ARG A 143 10.52 5.05 28.40
CA ARG A 143 10.12 5.68 27.13
C ARG A 143 8.69 6.22 27.22
N PHE A 144 7.75 5.45 27.75
CA PHE A 144 6.35 5.88 27.92
C PHE A 144 6.24 7.06 28.88
N ALA A 145 6.99 7.06 29.98
CA ALA A 145 7.05 8.21 30.91
C ALA A 145 7.60 9.47 30.23
N ARG A 146 8.70 9.35 29.46
CA ARG A 146 9.25 10.47 28.69
C ARG A 146 8.29 10.99 27.63
N ASN A 147 7.54 10.10 26.98
CA ASN A 147 6.53 10.48 26.00
C ASN A 147 5.40 11.31 26.66
N ALA A 148 4.94 10.88 27.82
CA ALA A 148 3.94 11.61 28.60
C ALA A 148 4.46 12.99 29.06
N ALA A 149 5.67 13.04 29.61
CA ALA A 149 6.31 14.28 30.05
C ALA A 149 6.46 15.31 28.90
N ARG A 150 6.82 14.85 27.69
CA ARG A 150 6.90 15.72 26.50
C ARG A 150 5.54 16.31 26.09
N GLN A 151 4.44 15.67 26.46
CA GLN A 151 3.08 16.13 26.21
C GLN A 151 2.49 16.91 27.41
N GLY A 152 3.30 17.22 28.42
CA GLY A 152 2.90 17.99 29.59
C GLY A 152 2.27 17.14 30.72
N HIS A 153 2.25 15.82 30.60
CA HIS A 153 1.68 14.91 31.58
C HIS A 153 2.78 14.25 32.42
N GLN A 154 2.98 14.67 33.67
CA GLN A 154 3.94 14.08 34.61
C GLN A 154 3.29 13.00 35.48
N GLY A 155 4.07 11.99 35.86
CA GLY A 155 3.60 10.92 36.74
C GLY A 155 2.71 9.87 36.08
N VAL A 156 2.58 9.90 34.74
CA VAL A 156 1.81 8.94 33.95
C VAL A 156 2.65 8.40 32.78
N TRP A 157 2.14 7.40 32.10
CA TRP A 157 2.78 6.78 30.94
C TRP A 157 1.92 6.96 29.69
N ALA A 158 2.50 7.45 28.62
CA ALA A 158 1.83 7.62 27.31
C ALA A 158 2.21 6.47 26.40
N VAL A 159 1.23 5.62 26.07
CA VAL A 159 1.35 4.49 25.17
C VAL A 159 0.69 4.86 23.84
N GLY A 160 1.48 4.83 22.75
CA GLY A 160 0.99 5.13 21.40
C GLY A 160 1.00 3.91 20.49
N PHE A 161 0.82 4.18 19.19
CA PHE A 161 0.94 3.16 18.14
C PHE A 161 2.28 3.24 17.39
N THR A 162 3.11 4.24 17.69
CA THR A 162 4.39 4.48 17.03
C THR A 162 5.53 3.74 17.73
N ASN A 163 6.70 3.66 17.06
CA ASN A 163 7.95 3.15 17.65
C ASN A 163 7.87 1.73 18.23
N GLY A 164 6.97 0.90 17.74
CA GLY A 164 6.79 -0.46 18.25
C GLY A 164 6.11 -0.54 19.61
N ASP A 165 5.52 0.55 20.10
CA ASP A 165 4.86 0.61 21.41
C ASP A 165 3.72 -0.41 21.53
N TYR A 166 2.85 -0.47 20.50
CA TYR A 166 1.78 -1.47 20.42
C TYR A 166 2.33 -2.89 20.52
N ALA A 167 3.32 -3.22 19.68
CA ALA A 167 3.91 -4.56 19.66
C ALA A 167 4.56 -4.93 21.01
N SER A 168 5.26 -3.98 21.66
CA SER A 168 5.87 -4.18 22.96
C SER A 168 4.84 -4.51 24.05
N VAL A 169 3.72 -3.77 24.08
CA VAL A 169 2.64 -4.01 25.04
C VAL A 169 1.96 -5.35 24.78
N MET A 170 1.63 -5.66 23.52
CA MET A 170 0.96 -6.91 23.15
C MET A 170 1.81 -8.15 23.47
N ALA A 171 3.14 -8.05 23.31
CA ALA A 171 4.06 -9.16 23.53
C ALA A 171 4.40 -9.38 25.02
N SER A 172 4.50 -8.31 25.82
CA SER A 172 5.16 -8.39 27.13
C SER A 172 4.31 -7.94 28.31
N ALA A 173 3.29 -7.08 28.14
CA ALA A 173 2.47 -6.66 29.26
C ALA A 173 1.65 -7.83 29.82
N THR A 174 1.71 -8.05 31.13
CA THR A 174 0.92 -9.10 31.79
C THR A 174 -0.54 -8.72 31.95
N ASN A 175 -0.84 -7.43 32.06
CA ASN A 175 -2.20 -6.95 32.24
C ASN A 175 -3.04 -7.13 30.96
N ARG A 176 -4.06 -8.00 31.03
CA ARG A 176 -4.93 -8.33 29.91
C ARG A 176 -5.82 -7.16 29.48
N ASP A 177 -6.29 -6.36 30.43
CA ASP A 177 -7.18 -5.23 30.13
C ASP A 177 -6.46 -4.12 29.37
N LEU A 178 -5.22 -3.82 29.74
CA LEU A 178 -4.37 -2.89 28.98
C LEU A 178 -4.18 -3.38 27.51
N ARG A 179 -3.86 -4.68 27.34
CA ARG A 179 -3.72 -5.26 25.99
C ARG A 179 -5.03 -5.18 25.21
N ARG A 180 -6.17 -5.50 25.84
CA ARG A 180 -7.50 -5.43 25.21
C ARG A 180 -7.82 -4.01 24.75
N ARG A 181 -7.70 -3.02 25.62
CA ARG A 181 -7.95 -1.62 25.31
C ARG A 181 -7.09 -1.13 24.14
N LEU A 182 -5.82 -1.47 24.15
CA LEU A 182 -4.89 -1.09 23.10
C LEU A 182 -5.19 -1.82 21.77
N TYR A 183 -5.58 -3.10 21.84
CA TYR A 183 -5.99 -3.89 20.68
C TYR A 183 -7.25 -3.33 20.03
N GLU A 184 -8.29 -3.06 20.83
CA GLU A 184 -9.54 -2.48 20.34
C GLU A 184 -9.29 -1.14 19.66
N ALA A 185 -8.53 -0.24 20.27
CA ALA A 185 -8.17 1.05 19.70
C ALA A 185 -7.33 0.91 18.41
N TYR A 186 -6.41 -0.06 18.35
CA TYR A 186 -5.60 -0.29 17.17
C TYR A 186 -6.41 -0.86 15.99
N THR A 187 -7.29 -1.81 16.25
CA THR A 187 -8.09 -2.49 15.22
C THR A 187 -9.26 -1.66 14.72
N SER A 188 -9.82 -0.78 15.55
CA SER A 188 -10.88 0.17 15.15
C SER A 188 -10.34 1.48 14.55
N ARG A 189 -9.02 1.61 14.41
CA ARG A 189 -8.41 2.81 13.85
C ARG A 189 -8.94 3.11 12.45
N CYS A 190 -9.34 4.36 12.23
CA CYS A 190 -9.94 4.83 10.98
C CYS A 190 -11.30 4.20 10.63
N MET A 191 -12.02 3.67 11.61
CA MET A 191 -13.38 3.17 11.42
C MET A 191 -14.46 4.21 11.77
N ASP A 192 -14.08 5.35 12.32
CA ASP A 192 -14.97 6.47 12.64
C ASP A 192 -14.22 7.81 12.74
N GLY A 193 -14.96 8.87 13.05
CA GLY A 193 -14.43 10.21 13.36
C GLY A 193 -13.71 10.89 12.19
N LYS A 194 -12.76 11.74 12.54
CA LYS A 194 -12.00 12.61 11.60
C LYS A 194 -11.26 11.85 10.51
N TYR A 195 -10.80 10.64 10.79
CA TYR A 195 -9.97 9.82 9.93
C TYR A 195 -10.69 8.58 9.39
N ASP A 196 -12.01 8.60 9.30
CA ASP A 196 -12.80 7.47 8.81
C ASP A 196 -12.44 7.10 7.37
N ASN A 197 -12.07 5.82 7.18
CA ASN A 197 -11.67 5.26 5.90
C ASN A 197 -12.70 4.29 5.31
N ARG A 198 -13.84 4.04 5.97
CA ARG A 198 -14.82 3.04 5.52
C ARG A 198 -15.32 3.34 4.11
N GLN A 199 -15.80 4.55 3.88
CA GLN A 199 -16.29 4.94 2.55
C GLN A 199 -15.14 5.01 1.52
N LEU A 200 -13.97 5.52 1.90
CA LEU A 200 -12.80 5.53 1.01
C LEU A 200 -12.40 4.11 0.57
N SER A 201 -12.49 3.14 1.46
CA SER A 201 -12.17 1.73 1.13
C SER A 201 -13.17 1.16 0.12
N VAL A 202 -14.46 1.39 0.32
CA VAL A 202 -15.53 0.97 -0.61
C VAL A 202 -15.33 1.64 -1.99
N ASP A 203 -15.10 2.94 -2.00
CA ASP A 203 -14.87 3.69 -3.25
C ASP A 203 -13.66 3.14 -4.02
N ILE A 204 -12.53 2.90 -3.33
CA ILE A 204 -11.31 2.36 -3.96
C ILE A 204 -11.58 0.98 -4.58
N VAL A 205 -12.32 0.12 -3.88
CA VAL A 205 -12.67 -1.22 -4.38
C VAL A 205 -13.54 -1.12 -5.64
N ASN A 206 -14.57 -0.27 -5.61
CA ASN A 206 -15.47 -0.09 -6.74
C ASN A 206 -14.78 0.51 -7.96
N LEU A 207 -13.95 1.54 -7.78
CA LEU A 207 -13.17 2.14 -8.87
C LEU A 207 -12.16 1.15 -9.47
N ARG A 208 -11.55 0.30 -8.65
CA ARG A 208 -10.66 -0.77 -9.13
C ARG A 208 -11.42 -1.84 -9.91
N LEU A 209 -12.64 -2.17 -9.50
CA LEU A 209 -13.50 -3.11 -10.21
C LEU A 209 -13.90 -2.54 -11.58
N GLU A 210 -14.35 -1.28 -11.61
CA GLU A 210 -14.68 -0.59 -12.86
C GLU A 210 -13.49 -0.58 -13.82
N ARG A 211 -12.32 -0.20 -13.33
CA ARG A 211 -11.08 -0.20 -14.10
C ARG A 211 -10.74 -1.58 -14.65
N ALA A 212 -10.82 -2.63 -13.83
CA ALA A 212 -10.52 -4.00 -14.24
C ALA A 212 -11.47 -4.47 -15.35
N ARG A 213 -12.77 -4.22 -15.19
CA ARG A 213 -13.79 -4.57 -16.20
C ARG A 213 -13.60 -3.83 -17.52
N MET A 214 -13.24 -2.54 -17.45
CA MET A 214 -12.93 -1.75 -18.65
C MET A 214 -11.73 -2.31 -19.42
N LEU A 215 -10.77 -2.93 -18.72
CA LEU A 215 -9.60 -3.59 -19.30
C LEU A 215 -9.85 -5.05 -19.71
N GLY A 216 -11.11 -5.53 -19.63
CA GLY A 216 -11.52 -6.88 -20.04
C GLY A 216 -11.34 -7.97 -18.98
N TYR A 217 -11.10 -7.61 -17.72
CA TYR A 217 -11.00 -8.58 -16.62
C TYR A 217 -12.32 -8.67 -15.86
N GLU A 218 -12.63 -9.86 -15.38
CA GLU A 218 -13.82 -10.10 -14.55
C GLU A 218 -13.83 -9.26 -13.28
N ASN A 219 -12.68 -9.19 -12.60
CA ASN A 219 -12.51 -8.46 -11.35
C ASN A 219 -11.06 -7.99 -11.16
N TYR A 220 -10.83 -7.18 -10.11
CA TYR A 220 -9.51 -6.63 -9.83
C TYR A 220 -8.48 -7.68 -9.39
N ALA A 221 -8.92 -8.79 -8.78
CA ALA A 221 -8.03 -9.88 -8.39
C ALA A 221 -7.47 -10.58 -9.64
N ALA A 222 -8.32 -10.91 -10.62
CA ALA A 222 -7.90 -11.48 -11.91
C ALA A 222 -6.90 -10.55 -12.62
N TYR A 223 -7.21 -9.23 -12.68
CA TYR A 223 -6.29 -8.24 -13.24
C TYR A 223 -4.92 -8.24 -12.54
N THR A 224 -4.91 -8.26 -11.21
CA THR A 224 -3.66 -8.15 -10.46
C THR A 224 -2.83 -9.42 -10.52
N LEU A 225 -3.48 -10.58 -10.39
CA LEU A 225 -2.81 -11.87 -10.28
C LEU A 225 -2.26 -12.41 -11.60
N GLU A 226 -2.76 -11.97 -12.76
CA GLU A 226 -2.27 -12.38 -14.06
C GLU A 226 -0.74 -12.28 -14.21
N THR A 227 -0.13 -11.26 -13.60
CA THR A 227 1.32 -11.03 -13.68
C THR A 227 2.08 -11.48 -12.44
N ASN A 228 1.38 -11.99 -11.43
CA ASN A 228 1.96 -12.51 -10.21
C ASN A 228 2.24 -14.02 -10.32
N MET A 229 3.03 -14.56 -9.39
CA MET A 229 3.41 -15.97 -9.39
C MET A 229 2.19 -16.92 -9.36
N ALA A 230 1.14 -16.56 -8.64
CA ALA A 230 -0.08 -17.36 -8.55
C ALA A 230 -0.87 -17.40 -9.87
N GLY A 231 -0.85 -16.35 -10.66
CA GLY A 231 -1.51 -16.23 -11.95
C GLY A 231 -3.03 -16.04 -11.87
N THR A 232 -3.73 -16.77 -11.01
CA THR A 232 -5.19 -16.72 -10.90
C THR A 232 -5.70 -16.64 -9.45
N PRO A 233 -6.92 -16.12 -9.22
CA PRO A 233 -7.54 -16.12 -7.90
C PRO A 233 -7.76 -17.52 -7.31
N GLU A 234 -8.03 -18.51 -8.15
CA GLU A 234 -8.25 -19.91 -7.75
C GLU A 234 -7.00 -20.47 -7.10
N LYS A 235 -5.83 -20.33 -7.73
CA LYS A 235 -4.54 -20.78 -7.17
C LYS A 235 -4.21 -20.10 -5.84
N VAL A 236 -4.61 -18.84 -5.65
CA VAL A 236 -4.45 -18.17 -4.35
C VAL A 236 -5.35 -18.82 -3.29
N ARG A 237 -6.56 -19.23 -3.63
CA ARG A 237 -7.48 -19.89 -2.69
C ARG A 237 -7.03 -21.30 -2.31
N GLU A 238 -6.39 -22.02 -3.23
CA GLU A 238 -5.84 -23.36 -2.97
C GLU A 238 -4.73 -23.34 -1.92
N LEU A 239 -3.89 -22.29 -1.90
CA LEU A 239 -2.75 -22.19 -1.00
C LEU A 239 -3.11 -22.22 0.50
N PRO A 240 -4.07 -21.42 1.01
CA PRO A 240 -4.49 -21.47 2.41
C PRO A 240 -5.11 -22.80 2.82
N VAL A 241 -5.87 -23.44 1.91
CA VAL A 241 -6.48 -24.75 2.16
C VAL A 241 -5.40 -25.80 2.35
N SER A 242 -4.44 -25.88 1.45
CA SER A 242 -3.28 -26.75 1.53
C SER A 242 -2.46 -26.54 2.81
N TYR A 243 -2.21 -25.28 3.20
CA TYR A 243 -1.47 -24.94 4.42
C TYR A 243 -2.23 -25.28 5.70
N THR A 244 -3.55 -25.10 5.72
CA THR A 244 -4.40 -25.45 6.86
C THR A 244 -4.42 -26.96 7.06
N HIS A 245 -4.48 -27.76 6.00
CA HIS A 245 -4.39 -29.23 6.09
C HIS A 245 -3.03 -29.70 6.62
N LEU A 246 -1.93 -29.11 6.15
CA LEU A 246 -0.59 -29.46 6.64
C LEU A 246 -0.45 -29.16 8.15
N ARG A 247 -0.94 -28.02 8.62
CA ARG A 247 -0.90 -27.67 10.05
C ARG A 247 -1.83 -28.51 10.91
N ALA A 248 -2.99 -28.92 10.39
CA ALA A 248 -3.88 -29.82 11.12
C ALA A 248 -3.20 -31.17 11.40
N HIS A 249 -2.45 -31.69 10.43
CA HIS A 249 -1.68 -32.94 10.62
C HIS A 249 -0.48 -32.78 11.58
N GLU A 250 0.16 -31.61 11.63
CA GLU A 250 1.27 -31.36 12.58
C GLU A 250 0.78 -31.27 14.04
N THR A 251 -0.42 -30.79 14.29
CA THR A 251 -1.00 -30.71 15.64
C THR A 251 -1.44 -32.05 16.18
N ASP A 252 -1.83 -32.99 15.34
CA ASP A 252 -2.22 -34.35 15.74
C ASP A 252 -1.02 -35.23 16.15
N GLN A 253 0.21 -34.86 15.79
CA GLN A 253 1.42 -35.60 16.16
C GLN A 253 1.96 -35.25 17.57
N TYR A 254 1.41 -34.24 18.23
CA TYR A 254 1.82 -33.77 19.56
C TYR A 254 0.74 -33.96 20.65
N LEU A 255 -0.34 -34.70 20.35
CA LEU A 255 -1.36 -35.16 21.28
C LEU A 255 -1.18 -36.66 21.56
#